data_c6efa6d06c456a1f53a1d7db4ea0684a
#
_entry.id   c6efa6d06c456a1f53a1d7db4ea0684a
#
_cell.length_a   1.000
_cell.length_b   1.000
_cell.length_c   1.000
_cell.angle_alpha   90.00
_cell.angle_beta   90.00
_cell.angle_gamma   90.00
#
_symmetry.space_group_name_H-M   'P 1'
#
loop_
_entity.id
_entity.type
_entity.pdbx_description
1 polymer ?
#
loop_
_entity_poly.entity_id
_entity_poly.type
_entity_poly.pdbx_seq_one_letter_code
_entity_poly.pdbx_strand_id
1 'polypeptide(L)'
;MRHITRGVRSSAVAALAIGAVVALTACGTSSGGGTASEEATELGEMEASVSILAWPGYVEDGSNDPAVDWVSGFEDETGCMVESKTYGTSDEAVSLMKTGEYDVVAASGDATLRLIAGGDVAPVNTDLIPSYAGIYDFLKDQAWNSVDGVSYGVPHGYGANLLLYNTDVVTPAPTSWDVVFDKAADYTGKVTAYDSPIYIADAAVYLMAHQPDLGIENPYALDEEQFQAAVDLLKEQRPHISEYWSDYLKEISAFETTDSVVGTTWQVIQNVLESESAPTAVVLPEEGATGWSDTWMIASEAKSPNCAYAWLDWIASPETNAAATAYFGEAPSSQDACDYREDCEAYHAGDEEYASQIWYWTTPIAECVDGRTDVECVDYSKWTEAWSEIKG
;
A
#
# COMPACT_ATOMS: atom_id res chain seq x y z
N MET A 1 -27.14 -2.32 -72.27
CA MET A 1 -27.12 -3.13 -73.57
C MET A 1 -26.53 -4.48 -73.25
N ARG A 2 -27.35 -5.48 -73.51
CA ARG A 2 -27.10 -6.89 -73.80
C ARG A 2 -26.33 -7.73 -72.79
N HIS A 3 -27.01 -8.64 -72.04
CA HIS A 3 -27.51 -9.97 -72.48
C HIS A 3 -26.33 -10.89 -72.79
N ILE A 4 -26.20 -12.12 -72.35
CA ILE A 4 -27.07 -13.29 -72.27
C ILE A 4 -26.25 -14.46 -71.71
N THR A 5 -26.69 -15.16 -70.74
CA THR A 5 -27.28 -16.50 -70.51
C THR A 5 -26.36 -17.73 -70.61
N ARG A 6 -26.64 -18.57 -69.56
CA ARG A 6 -26.92 -20.00 -69.54
C ARG A 6 -25.84 -21.04 -69.86
N GLY A 7 -25.79 -22.01 -68.96
CA GLY A 7 -25.45 -23.38 -69.29
C GLY A 7 -25.31 -24.31 -68.09
N VAL A 8 -26.40 -24.92 -67.76
CA VAL A 8 -26.55 -26.09 -66.85
C VAL A 8 -25.99 -27.35 -67.54
N ARG A 9 -25.36 -28.22 -66.79
CA ARG A 9 -25.63 -29.67 -66.85
C ARG A 9 -24.91 -30.45 -65.74
N SER A 10 -25.72 -31.18 -65.05
CA SER A 10 -25.49 -32.21 -64.03
C SER A 10 -24.74 -33.44 -64.54
N SER A 11 -24.00 -34.11 -63.70
CA SER A 11 -24.04 -35.58 -63.59
C SER A 11 -23.40 -36.06 -62.29
N ALA A 12 -24.14 -36.88 -61.60
CA ALA A 12 -23.77 -37.60 -60.39
C ALA A 12 -22.90 -38.82 -60.70
N VAL A 13 -22.17 -39.34 -59.70
CA VAL A 13 -22.16 -40.74 -59.27
C VAL A 13 -21.20 -40.93 -58.05
N ALA A 14 -21.78 -41.38 -56.96
CA ALA A 14 -21.46 -42.45 -56.00
C ALA A 14 -20.11 -42.48 -55.23
N ALA A 15 -20.20 -42.26 -53.95
CA ALA A 15 -19.97 -43.13 -52.78
C ALA A 15 -18.63 -43.85 -52.62
N LEU A 16 -18.00 -43.55 -51.48
CA LEU A 16 -17.51 -44.57 -50.52
C LEU A 16 -17.19 -43.90 -49.17
N ALA A 17 -17.75 -44.41 -48.11
CA ALA A 17 -17.64 -43.99 -46.74
C ALA A 17 -16.32 -44.49 -46.13
N ILE A 18 -15.59 -43.61 -45.42
CA ILE A 18 -14.68 -44.03 -44.35
C ILE A 18 -14.89 -43.05 -43.22
N GLY A 19 -15.28 -43.59 -42.05
CA GLY A 19 -15.58 -42.81 -40.86
C GLY A 19 -14.32 -42.18 -40.22
N ALA A 20 -14.43 -40.92 -39.90
CA ALA A 20 -13.58 -40.26 -38.92
C ALA A 20 -14.48 -39.70 -37.86
N VAL A 21 -14.31 -40.17 -36.61
CA VAL A 21 -14.94 -39.68 -35.42
C VAL A 21 -14.35 -38.28 -35.14
N VAL A 22 -15.15 -37.24 -35.39
CA VAL A 22 -14.83 -35.88 -34.94
C VAL A 22 -15.46 -35.73 -33.56
N ALA A 23 -14.64 -35.67 -32.53
CA ALA A 23 -15.05 -35.24 -31.20
C ALA A 23 -15.45 -33.76 -31.29
N LEU A 24 -16.75 -33.49 -31.14
CA LEU A 24 -17.29 -32.15 -30.93
C LEU A 24 -16.98 -31.75 -29.49
N THR A 25 -15.93 -30.93 -29.30
CA THR A 25 -15.78 -30.16 -28.10
C THR A 25 -16.83 -29.06 -28.11
N ALA A 26 -17.77 -29.14 -27.20
CA ALA A 26 -18.78 -28.13 -26.96
C ALA A 26 -18.09 -26.86 -26.44
N CYS A 27 -18.19 -25.77 -27.17
CA CYS A 27 -17.94 -24.44 -26.64
C CYS A 27 -19.03 -24.14 -25.60
N GLY A 28 -18.69 -24.29 -24.34
CA GLY A 28 -19.46 -23.72 -23.25
C GLY A 28 -19.14 -22.23 -23.20
N THR A 29 -20.14 -21.40 -23.43
CA THR A 29 -20.08 -19.97 -23.05
C THR A 29 -20.05 -19.89 -21.56
N SER A 30 -18.86 -19.70 -20.94
CA SER A 30 -18.73 -19.28 -19.57
C SER A 30 -18.88 -17.75 -19.53
N SER A 31 -19.92 -17.33 -18.82
CA SER A 31 -20.13 -15.97 -18.33
C SER A 31 -18.91 -15.52 -17.51
N GLY A 32 -18.52 -14.25 -17.70
CA GLY A 32 -17.33 -13.65 -17.14
C GLY A 32 -17.22 -13.74 -15.62
N GLY A 33 -16.27 -14.51 -15.19
CA GLY A 33 -15.52 -14.37 -13.98
C GLY A 33 -14.08 -14.15 -14.45
N GLY A 34 -13.44 -13.08 -14.02
CA GLY A 34 -12.03 -12.85 -14.30
C GLY A 34 -11.25 -14.09 -13.83
N THR A 35 -10.53 -14.70 -14.73
CA THR A 35 -9.54 -15.72 -14.36
C THR A 35 -8.43 -14.96 -13.63
N ALA A 36 -8.24 -15.27 -12.35
CA ALA A 36 -7.02 -14.85 -11.65
C ALA A 36 -5.83 -15.29 -12.54
N SER A 37 -4.87 -14.38 -12.75
CA SER A 37 -3.64 -14.74 -13.47
C SER A 37 -2.95 -15.86 -12.71
N GLU A 38 -2.42 -16.86 -13.40
CA GLU A 38 -1.72 -17.96 -12.77
C GLU A 38 -0.37 -17.44 -12.23
N GLU A 39 -0.01 -17.90 -11.03
CA GLU A 39 1.28 -17.65 -10.41
C GLU A 39 2.42 -18.19 -11.29
N ALA A 40 3.51 -17.41 -11.46
CA ALA A 40 4.68 -17.85 -12.19
C ALA A 40 5.35 -19.03 -11.49
N THR A 41 5.75 -20.06 -12.20
CA THR A 41 6.41 -21.26 -11.66
C THR A 41 7.92 -21.29 -11.92
N GLU A 42 8.41 -20.51 -12.88
CA GLU A 42 9.84 -20.36 -13.24
C GLU A 42 10.04 -19.00 -13.91
N LEU A 43 11.24 -18.44 -13.81
CA LEU A 43 11.63 -17.25 -14.55
C LEU A 43 12.15 -17.62 -15.94
N GLY A 44 11.79 -16.83 -16.93
CA GLY A 44 12.29 -16.91 -18.30
C GLY A 44 13.50 -16.03 -18.55
N GLU A 45 13.70 -15.68 -19.84
CA GLU A 45 14.69 -14.66 -20.23
C GLU A 45 14.17 -13.26 -19.80
N MET A 46 15.09 -12.39 -19.33
CA MET A 46 14.76 -11.02 -18.95
C MET A 46 14.27 -10.23 -20.17
N GLU A 47 13.28 -9.42 -19.98
CA GLU A 47 12.82 -8.45 -20.96
C GLU A 47 13.81 -7.26 -21.03
N ALA A 48 13.58 -6.32 -21.95
CA ALA A 48 14.51 -5.19 -22.11
C ALA A 48 14.28 -4.06 -21.11
N SER A 49 13.07 -3.96 -20.53
CA SER A 49 12.70 -2.89 -19.59
C SER A 49 11.59 -3.34 -18.66
N VAL A 50 11.41 -2.62 -17.56
CA VAL A 50 10.32 -2.77 -16.59
C VAL A 50 9.74 -1.40 -16.27
N SER A 51 8.40 -1.29 -16.27
CA SER A 51 7.70 -0.07 -15.89
C SER A 51 7.17 -0.15 -14.47
N ILE A 52 7.58 0.81 -13.62
CA ILE A 52 7.36 0.78 -12.18
C ILE A 52 6.56 2.00 -11.74
N LEU A 53 5.47 1.75 -11.01
CA LEU A 53 4.66 2.76 -10.34
C LEU A 53 4.97 2.75 -8.84
N ALA A 54 5.43 3.87 -8.27
CA ALA A 54 5.86 3.88 -6.87
C ALA A 54 5.67 5.23 -6.19
N TRP A 55 5.80 5.26 -4.87
CA TRP A 55 5.93 6.48 -4.10
C TRP A 55 7.21 7.24 -4.49
N PRO A 56 7.23 8.59 -4.36
CA PRO A 56 8.48 9.35 -4.46
C PRO A 56 9.52 8.81 -3.48
N GLY A 57 10.76 8.62 -3.95
CA GLY A 57 11.85 8.10 -3.12
C GLY A 57 12.02 6.57 -3.11
N TYR A 58 11.14 5.82 -3.82
CA TYR A 58 11.22 4.35 -3.86
C TYR A 58 12.02 3.80 -5.06
N VAL A 59 12.19 4.62 -6.11
CA VAL A 59 12.88 4.22 -7.36
C VAL A 59 13.82 5.36 -7.76
N GLU A 60 15.00 5.43 -7.12
CA GLU A 60 15.96 6.51 -7.34
C GLU A 60 17.09 6.05 -8.26
N ASP A 61 17.35 6.85 -9.29
CA ASP A 61 18.30 6.60 -10.38
C ASP A 61 19.47 7.63 -10.39
N GLY A 62 19.68 8.35 -9.29
CA GLY A 62 20.69 9.40 -9.19
C GLY A 62 20.30 10.73 -9.85
N SER A 63 19.13 10.83 -10.48
CA SER A 63 18.69 12.07 -11.15
C SER A 63 18.30 13.16 -10.15
N ASN A 64 17.72 12.79 -9.00
CA ASN A 64 17.37 13.72 -7.93
C ASN A 64 18.57 14.05 -7.05
N ASP A 65 19.31 13.02 -6.64
CA ASP A 65 20.56 13.13 -5.90
C ASP A 65 21.57 12.10 -6.45
N PRO A 66 22.70 12.53 -7.04
CA PRO A 66 23.70 11.61 -7.57
C PRO A 66 24.33 10.63 -6.57
N ALA A 67 24.12 10.83 -5.27
CA ALA A 67 24.55 9.90 -4.22
C ALA A 67 23.51 8.83 -3.90
N VAL A 68 22.30 8.93 -4.49
CA VAL A 68 21.15 8.08 -4.21
C VAL A 68 20.72 7.40 -5.51
N ASP A 69 21.25 6.21 -5.73
CA ASP A 69 21.03 5.44 -6.97
C ASP A 69 21.15 3.94 -6.68
N TRP A 70 20.04 3.22 -6.76
CA TRP A 70 20.00 1.76 -6.76
C TRP A 70 19.40 1.21 -8.06
N VAL A 71 18.90 2.08 -8.94
CA VAL A 71 18.37 1.68 -10.24
C VAL A 71 19.49 1.30 -11.19
N SER A 72 20.57 2.09 -11.29
CA SER A 72 21.69 1.79 -12.19
C SER A 72 22.33 0.42 -11.90
N GLY A 73 22.44 0.04 -10.62
CA GLY A 73 22.94 -1.27 -10.23
C GLY A 73 22.04 -2.42 -10.71
N PHE A 74 20.74 -2.26 -10.62
CA PHE A 74 19.76 -3.20 -11.14
C PHE A 74 19.85 -3.35 -12.67
N GLU A 75 19.91 -2.23 -13.38
CA GLU A 75 20.02 -2.21 -14.85
C GLU A 75 21.32 -2.89 -15.33
N ASP A 76 22.45 -2.62 -14.66
CA ASP A 76 23.75 -3.21 -14.97
C ASP A 76 23.76 -4.72 -14.71
N GLU A 77 23.10 -5.20 -13.65
CA GLU A 77 23.07 -6.62 -13.29
C GLU A 77 22.11 -7.44 -14.16
N THR A 78 20.94 -6.90 -14.42
CA THR A 78 19.84 -7.65 -15.08
C THR A 78 19.68 -7.36 -16.56
N GLY A 79 20.10 -6.18 -17.00
CA GLY A 79 19.83 -5.67 -18.35
C GLY A 79 18.39 -5.12 -18.52
N CYS A 80 17.58 -5.09 -17.47
CA CYS A 80 16.24 -4.53 -17.48
C CYS A 80 16.30 -3.02 -17.22
N MET A 81 16.04 -2.20 -18.25
CA MET A 81 15.97 -0.74 -18.08
C MET A 81 14.71 -0.35 -17.28
N VAL A 82 14.84 0.53 -16.29
CA VAL A 82 13.74 0.95 -15.43
C VAL A 82 13.08 2.22 -15.95
N GLU A 83 11.76 2.16 -16.15
CA GLU A 83 10.92 3.32 -16.42
C GLU A 83 10.00 3.54 -15.22
N SER A 84 10.25 4.58 -14.40
CA SER A 84 9.47 4.83 -13.20
C SER A 84 8.49 5.98 -13.36
N LYS A 85 7.35 5.87 -12.65
CA LYS A 85 6.34 6.90 -12.47
C LYS A 85 5.98 7.00 -11.00
N THR A 86 6.02 8.20 -10.45
CA THR A 86 5.55 8.45 -9.08
C THR A 86 4.07 8.83 -9.06
N TYR A 87 3.42 8.53 -7.93
CA TYR A 87 2.06 8.93 -7.60
C TYR A 87 2.02 9.58 -6.21
N GLY A 88 0.96 10.33 -5.92
CA GLY A 88 0.83 11.10 -4.68
C GLY A 88 -0.19 10.56 -3.68
N THR A 89 -1.06 9.63 -4.07
CA THR A 89 -2.09 9.02 -3.21
C THR A 89 -2.38 7.58 -3.60
N SER A 90 -2.80 6.75 -2.65
CA SER A 90 -3.23 5.36 -2.89
C SER A 90 -4.34 5.27 -3.95
N ASP A 91 -5.27 6.25 -3.99
CA ASP A 91 -6.33 6.30 -5.02
C ASP A 91 -5.77 6.56 -6.42
N GLU A 92 -4.73 7.39 -6.52
CA GLU A 92 -4.03 7.61 -7.78
C GLU A 92 -3.33 6.34 -8.25
N ALA A 93 -2.63 5.62 -7.34
CA ALA A 93 -1.98 4.34 -7.66
C ALA A 93 -2.98 3.31 -8.22
N VAL A 94 -4.11 3.10 -7.54
CA VAL A 94 -5.17 2.19 -8.01
C VAL A 94 -5.73 2.62 -9.37
N SER A 95 -5.88 3.92 -9.59
CA SER A 95 -6.38 4.45 -10.88
C SER A 95 -5.38 4.25 -12.02
N LEU A 96 -4.09 4.46 -11.74
CA LEU A 96 -3.01 4.30 -12.71
C LEU A 96 -2.79 2.82 -13.06
N MET A 97 -2.83 1.91 -12.11
CA MET A 97 -2.70 0.47 -12.39
C MET A 97 -3.76 -0.06 -13.35
N LYS A 98 -4.98 0.46 -13.30
CA LYS A 98 -6.06 0.11 -14.24
C LYS A 98 -5.80 0.51 -15.69
N THR A 99 -4.78 1.33 -15.96
CA THR A 99 -4.38 1.68 -17.33
C THR A 99 -3.66 0.54 -18.04
N GLY A 100 -3.07 -0.44 -17.30
CA GLY A 100 -2.25 -1.52 -17.83
C GLY A 100 -0.91 -1.04 -18.42
N GLU A 101 -0.42 0.12 -17.96
CA GLU A 101 0.83 0.70 -18.44
C GLU A 101 2.05 0.26 -17.61
N TYR A 102 1.84 -0.23 -16.39
CA TYR A 102 2.88 -0.57 -15.41
C TYR A 102 2.99 -2.08 -15.21
N ASP A 103 4.22 -2.55 -14.98
CA ASP A 103 4.54 -3.95 -14.68
C ASP A 103 4.58 -4.21 -13.17
N VAL A 104 5.02 -3.19 -12.40
CA VAL A 104 5.20 -3.28 -10.95
C VAL A 104 4.56 -2.06 -10.28
N VAL A 105 4.01 -2.27 -9.11
CA VAL A 105 3.55 -1.19 -8.21
C VAL A 105 4.06 -1.42 -6.79
N ALA A 106 4.56 -0.36 -6.13
CA ALA A 106 4.67 -0.34 -4.67
C ALA A 106 3.38 0.28 -4.14
N ALA A 107 2.64 -0.40 -3.28
CA ALA A 107 1.35 0.06 -2.79
C ALA A 107 1.22 -0.09 -1.28
N SER A 108 0.62 0.91 -0.63
CA SER A 108 0.29 0.87 0.79
C SER A 108 -0.93 -0.03 1.04
N GLY A 109 -1.06 -0.55 2.26
CA GLY A 109 -2.06 -1.55 2.61
C GLY A 109 -3.52 -1.11 2.42
N ASP A 110 -3.79 0.18 2.39
CA ASP A 110 -5.12 0.73 2.06
C ASP A 110 -5.48 0.62 0.56
N ALA A 111 -4.50 0.32 -0.29
CA ALA A 111 -4.69 0.10 -1.73
C ALA A 111 -4.57 -1.39 -2.14
N THR A 112 -3.77 -2.19 -1.43
CA THR A 112 -3.38 -3.53 -1.88
C THR A 112 -4.56 -4.46 -2.13
N LEU A 113 -5.52 -4.59 -1.20
CA LEU A 113 -6.69 -5.45 -1.41
C LEU A 113 -7.61 -4.94 -2.53
N ARG A 114 -7.61 -3.63 -2.80
CA ARG A 114 -8.35 -3.04 -3.93
C ARG A 114 -7.74 -3.45 -5.26
N LEU A 115 -6.41 -3.49 -5.35
CA LEU A 115 -5.67 -3.96 -6.51
C LEU A 115 -5.88 -5.46 -6.73
N ILE A 116 -5.83 -6.25 -5.64
CA ILE A 116 -6.08 -7.69 -5.68
C ILE A 116 -7.52 -7.98 -6.13
N ALA A 117 -8.51 -7.37 -5.47
CA ALA A 117 -9.93 -7.56 -5.79
C ALA A 117 -10.30 -7.04 -7.18
N GLY A 118 -9.61 -5.99 -7.66
CA GLY A 118 -9.74 -5.47 -9.03
C GLY A 118 -9.17 -6.38 -10.09
N GLY A 119 -8.33 -7.35 -9.72
CA GLY A 119 -7.57 -8.18 -10.64
C GLY A 119 -6.45 -7.40 -11.36
N ASP A 120 -6.02 -6.28 -10.76
CA ASP A 120 -4.99 -5.40 -11.33
C ASP A 120 -3.57 -5.94 -11.06
N VAL A 121 -3.42 -6.83 -10.06
CA VAL A 121 -2.16 -7.49 -9.68
C VAL A 121 -2.31 -9.01 -9.64
N ALA A 122 -1.19 -9.71 -9.82
CA ALA A 122 -1.09 -11.17 -9.85
C ALA A 122 -0.59 -11.74 -8.52
N PRO A 123 -0.91 -13.02 -8.20
CA PRO A 123 -0.17 -13.79 -7.21
C PRO A 123 1.32 -13.79 -7.49
N VAL A 124 2.14 -13.72 -6.44
CA VAL A 124 3.60 -13.71 -6.52
C VAL A 124 4.16 -14.98 -5.92
N ASN A 125 4.93 -15.73 -6.72
CA ASN A 125 5.69 -16.88 -6.25
C ASN A 125 6.94 -16.42 -5.49
N THR A 126 6.88 -16.40 -4.19
CA THR A 126 7.98 -15.95 -3.34
C THR A 126 9.20 -16.87 -3.38
N ASP A 127 9.06 -18.12 -3.85
CA ASP A 127 10.19 -19.04 -4.09
C ASP A 127 11.10 -18.58 -5.24
N LEU A 128 10.59 -17.69 -6.11
CA LEU A 128 11.35 -17.07 -7.22
C LEU A 128 12.08 -15.78 -6.78
N ILE A 129 11.95 -15.38 -5.51
CA ILE A 129 12.51 -14.17 -4.93
C ILE A 129 13.40 -14.55 -3.74
N PRO A 130 14.69 -14.89 -3.96
CA PRO A 130 15.61 -15.34 -2.90
C PRO A 130 15.65 -14.41 -1.68
N SER A 131 15.60 -13.07 -1.90
CA SER A 131 15.64 -12.06 -0.85
C SER A 131 14.41 -12.10 0.06
N TYR A 132 13.27 -12.67 -0.40
CA TYR A 132 12.06 -12.82 0.42
C TYR A 132 12.30 -13.62 1.71
N ALA A 133 13.22 -14.57 1.68
CA ALA A 133 13.58 -15.37 2.86
C ALA A 133 14.10 -14.50 4.02
N GLY A 134 14.76 -13.37 3.70
CA GLY A 134 15.32 -12.42 4.65
C GLY A 134 14.34 -11.36 5.16
N ILE A 135 13.10 -11.33 4.69
CA ILE A 135 12.08 -10.40 5.19
C ILE A 135 11.63 -10.78 6.60
N TYR A 136 11.34 -9.82 7.46
CA TYR A 136 10.77 -10.08 8.79
C TYR A 136 9.46 -10.86 8.70
N ASP A 137 9.30 -11.89 9.54
CA ASP A 137 8.14 -12.79 9.49
C ASP A 137 6.82 -12.06 9.79
N PHE A 138 6.84 -11.02 10.63
CA PHE A 138 5.64 -10.24 10.95
C PHE A 138 5.16 -9.35 9.80
N LEU A 139 5.88 -9.25 8.69
CA LEU A 139 5.48 -8.53 7.47
C LEU A 139 5.01 -9.46 6.34
N LYS A 140 5.34 -10.77 6.42
CA LYS A 140 5.00 -11.76 5.39
C LYS A 140 3.56 -12.25 5.56
N ASP A 141 2.89 -12.52 4.44
CA ASP A 141 1.57 -13.18 4.40
C ASP A 141 0.51 -12.54 5.30
N GLN A 142 0.57 -11.22 5.43
CA GLN A 142 -0.35 -10.45 6.24
C GLN A 142 -1.64 -10.11 5.48
N ALA A 143 -2.68 -9.67 6.22
CA ALA A 143 -3.98 -9.32 5.64
C ALA A 143 -3.92 -8.24 4.55
N TRP A 144 -2.87 -7.41 4.53
CA TRP A 144 -2.69 -6.37 3.51
C TRP A 144 -1.89 -6.81 2.28
N ASN A 145 -1.23 -7.97 2.30
CA ASN A 145 -0.41 -8.45 1.18
C ASN A 145 -0.70 -9.90 0.76
N SER A 146 -1.67 -10.55 1.39
CA SER A 146 -2.10 -11.92 1.03
C SER A 146 -3.61 -12.09 1.13
N VAL A 147 -4.16 -12.98 0.31
CA VAL A 147 -5.58 -13.36 0.30
C VAL A 147 -5.66 -14.88 0.19
N ASP A 148 -6.42 -15.51 1.08
CA ASP A 148 -6.62 -16.98 1.11
C ASP A 148 -5.30 -17.79 1.16
N GLY A 149 -4.25 -17.22 1.80
CA GLY A 149 -2.94 -17.85 1.90
C GLY A 149 -2.09 -17.76 0.63
N VAL A 150 -2.48 -16.90 -0.31
CA VAL A 150 -1.74 -16.59 -1.54
C VAL A 150 -1.07 -15.23 -1.37
N SER A 151 0.25 -15.17 -1.53
CA SER A 151 1.02 -13.93 -1.48
C SER A 151 0.84 -13.11 -2.77
N TYR A 152 0.74 -11.78 -2.65
CA TYR A 152 0.62 -10.86 -3.78
C TYR A 152 1.79 -9.89 -3.88
N GLY A 153 2.82 -10.06 -3.09
CA GLY A 153 4.00 -9.20 -3.21
C GLY A 153 5.02 -9.33 -2.10
N VAL A 154 5.98 -8.40 -2.12
CA VAL A 154 7.12 -8.35 -1.22
C VAL A 154 7.07 -7.06 -0.40
N PRO A 155 7.11 -7.11 0.95
CA PRO A 155 7.19 -5.93 1.78
C PRO A 155 8.43 -5.07 1.46
N HIS A 156 8.25 -3.74 1.34
CA HIS A 156 9.35 -2.81 1.09
C HIS A 156 9.99 -2.33 2.39
N GLY A 157 9.18 -1.72 3.24
CA GLY A 157 9.55 -1.17 4.52
C GLY A 157 8.30 -1.00 5.38
N TYR A 158 8.44 -0.44 6.56
CA TYR A 158 7.32 -0.21 7.45
C TYR A 158 7.57 0.98 8.40
N GLY A 159 6.47 1.56 8.88
CA GLY A 159 6.52 2.67 9.82
C GLY A 159 5.21 2.84 10.58
N ALA A 160 5.24 3.69 11.59
CA ALA A 160 4.08 4.03 12.41
C ALA A 160 3.64 5.47 12.18
N ASN A 161 2.33 5.71 12.29
CA ASN A 161 1.79 7.05 12.46
C ASN A 161 1.95 7.43 13.93
N LEU A 162 2.89 8.32 14.21
CA LEU A 162 3.24 8.73 15.57
C LEU A 162 2.50 10.00 15.96
N LEU A 163 2.44 10.27 17.25
CA LEU A 163 1.96 11.54 17.79
C LEU A 163 3.14 12.52 17.89
N LEU A 164 3.13 13.57 17.06
CA LEU A 164 4.08 14.67 17.09
C LEU A 164 3.56 15.78 17.99
N TYR A 165 4.44 16.37 18.79
CA TYR A 165 4.07 17.52 19.62
C TYR A 165 5.23 18.52 19.78
N ASN A 166 4.88 19.79 19.95
CA ASN A 166 5.82 20.85 20.30
C ASN A 166 6.08 20.82 21.81
N THR A 167 7.33 20.57 22.20
CA THR A 167 7.75 20.38 23.60
C THR A 167 7.67 21.63 24.45
N ASP A 168 7.68 22.83 23.83
CA ASP A 168 7.55 24.12 24.53
C ASP A 168 6.08 24.46 24.85
N VAL A 169 5.14 23.88 24.09
CA VAL A 169 3.71 24.22 24.16
C VAL A 169 2.90 23.11 24.85
N VAL A 170 3.15 21.86 24.47
CA VAL A 170 2.39 20.70 24.98
C VAL A 170 3.12 20.10 26.16
N THR A 171 2.69 20.47 27.36
CA THR A 171 3.31 20.01 28.63
C THR A 171 2.24 19.60 29.63
N PRO A 172 2.41 18.44 30.31
CA PRO A 172 3.48 17.45 30.17
C PRO A 172 3.49 16.79 28.78
N ALA A 173 4.53 16.03 28.45
CA ALA A 173 4.58 15.21 27.24
C ALA A 173 3.35 14.30 27.17
N PRO A 174 2.65 14.24 26.02
CA PRO A 174 1.46 13.40 25.88
C PRO A 174 1.85 11.91 25.86
N THR A 175 0.94 11.06 26.33
CA THR A 175 1.08 9.60 26.27
C THR A 175 -0.09 8.92 25.56
N SER A 176 -1.05 9.70 25.11
CA SER A 176 -2.32 9.25 24.54
C SER A 176 -2.71 10.12 23.35
N TRP A 177 -3.44 9.55 22.41
CA TRP A 177 -4.10 10.27 21.32
C TRP A 177 -5.18 11.26 21.79
N ASP A 178 -5.53 11.28 23.08
CA ASP A 178 -6.55 12.19 23.62
C ASP A 178 -6.26 13.67 23.31
N VAL A 179 -4.99 14.05 23.16
CA VAL A 179 -4.59 15.43 22.86
C VAL A 179 -5.01 15.89 21.47
N VAL A 180 -5.23 14.97 20.52
CA VAL A 180 -5.74 15.27 19.17
C VAL A 180 -7.21 14.93 19.00
N PHE A 181 -7.82 14.19 19.93
CA PHE A 181 -9.26 13.87 19.96
C PHE A 181 -9.99 14.63 21.07
N ASP A 182 -10.20 14.02 22.24
CA ASP A 182 -11.03 14.58 23.30
C ASP A 182 -10.54 15.94 23.84
N LYS A 183 -9.21 16.17 23.80
CA LYS A 183 -8.57 17.42 24.24
C LYS A 183 -8.16 18.34 23.08
N ALA A 184 -8.53 18.02 21.85
CA ALA A 184 -8.19 18.83 20.68
C ALA A 184 -8.60 20.30 20.81
N ALA A 185 -9.67 20.57 21.57
CA ALA A 185 -10.14 21.91 21.88
C ALA A 185 -9.11 22.80 22.58
N ASP A 186 -8.16 22.22 23.34
CA ASP A 186 -7.08 22.94 24.01
C ASP A 186 -6.07 23.51 23.01
N TYR A 187 -6.02 22.94 21.80
CA TYR A 187 -5.12 23.30 20.71
C TYR A 187 -5.87 23.72 19.44
N THR A 188 -7.05 24.30 19.56
CA THR A 188 -7.91 24.69 18.42
C THR A 188 -7.14 25.51 17.36
N GLY A 189 -7.18 25.03 16.12
CA GLY A 189 -6.47 25.62 14.98
C GLY A 189 -4.96 25.38 14.98
N LYS A 190 -4.49 24.38 15.76
CA LYS A 190 -3.08 23.98 15.87
C LYS A 190 -2.88 22.47 15.88
N VAL A 191 -3.88 21.71 15.47
CA VAL A 191 -3.82 20.26 15.35
C VAL A 191 -3.66 19.88 13.89
N THR A 192 -2.75 18.97 13.57
CA THR A 192 -2.62 18.38 12.24
C THR A 192 -3.14 16.96 12.18
N ALA A 193 -3.60 16.53 11.02
CA ALA A 193 -4.07 15.17 10.79
C ALA A 193 -3.71 14.71 9.36
N TYR A 194 -3.49 13.38 9.19
CA TYR A 194 -3.18 12.82 7.89
C TYR A 194 -4.39 12.92 6.93
N ASP A 195 -4.16 13.43 5.71
CA ASP A 195 -5.21 13.64 4.70
C ASP A 195 -5.48 12.37 3.88
N SER A 196 -6.11 11.40 4.50
CA SER A 196 -6.53 10.18 3.83
C SER A 196 -7.76 9.57 4.50
N PRO A 197 -8.68 8.92 3.75
CA PRO A 197 -9.79 8.18 4.34
C PRO A 197 -9.35 7.15 5.39
N ILE A 198 -8.14 6.60 5.26
CA ILE A 198 -7.60 5.61 6.20
C ILE A 198 -7.41 6.18 7.62
N TYR A 199 -7.35 7.51 7.78
CA TYR A 199 -7.29 8.18 9.08
C TYR A 199 -8.51 7.90 9.97
N ILE A 200 -9.62 7.41 9.41
CA ILE A 200 -10.77 6.91 10.19
C ILE A 200 -10.34 5.76 11.11
N ALA A 201 -9.35 4.96 10.70
CA ALA A 201 -8.79 3.89 11.52
C ALA A 201 -8.04 4.42 12.76
N ASP A 202 -7.39 5.60 12.67
CA ASP A 202 -6.74 6.24 13.83
C ASP A 202 -7.78 6.60 14.89
N ALA A 203 -8.93 7.13 14.49
CA ALA A 203 -10.04 7.36 15.39
C ALA A 203 -10.59 6.04 15.96
N ALA A 204 -10.65 4.98 15.18
CA ALA A 204 -11.09 3.66 15.67
C ALA A 204 -10.11 3.08 16.69
N VAL A 205 -8.78 3.20 16.50
CA VAL A 205 -7.76 2.79 17.49
C VAL A 205 -7.97 3.53 18.82
N TYR A 206 -8.21 4.84 18.76
CA TYR A 206 -8.53 5.61 19.96
C TYR A 206 -9.81 5.09 20.66
N LEU A 207 -10.87 4.85 19.90
CA LEU A 207 -12.15 4.35 20.42
C LEU A 207 -12.05 2.94 21.00
N MET A 208 -11.18 2.07 20.49
CA MET A 208 -10.93 0.74 21.06
C MET A 208 -10.54 0.82 22.54
N ALA A 209 -9.71 1.80 22.89
CA ALA A 209 -9.25 2.00 24.27
C ALA A 209 -10.24 2.79 25.12
N HIS A 210 -10.90 3.81 24.57
CA HIS A 210 -11.70 4.78 25.32
C HIS A 210 -13.21 4.51 25.33
N GLN A 211 -13.71 3.71 24.36
CA GLN A 211 -15.10 3.28 24.28
C GLN A 211 -15.20 1.75 24.02
N PRO A 212 -14.72 0.92 24.95
CA PRO A 212 -14.66 -0.54 24.75
C PRO A 212 -16.03 -1.19 24.54
N ASP A 213 -17.10 -0.55 24.95
CA ASP A 213 -18.48 -1.02 24.73
C ASP A 213 -18.87 -1.07 23.23
N LEU A 214 -18.13 -0.36 22.36
CA LEU A 214 -18.29 -0.46 20.90
C LEU A 214 -17.81 -1.81 20.35
N GLY A 215 -16.97 -2.54 21.08
CA GLY A 215 -16.47 -3.87 20.66
C GLY A 215 -15.63 -3.84 19.39
N ILE A 216 -14.90 -2.76 19.12
CA ILE A 216 -13.97 -2.69 18.00
C ILE A 216 -12.76 -3.60 18.31
N GLU A 217 -12.50 -4.61 17.50
CA GLU A 217 -11.36 -5.53 17.64
C GLU A 217 -10.30 -5.31 16.55
N ASN A 218 -10.70 -4.73 15.41
CA ASN A 218 -9.80 -4.39 14.31
C ASN A 218 -10.24 -3.04 13.71
N PRO A 219 -9.35 -2.02 13.65
CA PRO A 219 -9.71 -0.68 13.20
C PRO A 219 -10.05 -0.59 11.70
N TYR A 220 -9.77 -1.64 10.92
CA TYR A 220 -10.09 -1.74 9.50
C TYR A 220 -11.30 -2.61 9.20
N ALA A 221 -11.89 -3.23 10.23
CA ALA A 221 -13.07 -4.10 10.13
C ALA A 221 -14.23 -3.51 10.97
N LEU A 222 -14.69 -2.32 10.60
CA LEU A 222 -15.73 -1.62 11.34
C LEU A 222 -17.11 -1.96 10.77
N ASP A 223 -18.05 -2.35 11.61
CA ASP A 223 -19.46 -2.34 11.25
C ASP A 223 -20.02 -0.91 11.20
N GLU A 224 -21.27 -0.74 10.81
CA GLU A 224 -21.88 0.57 10.63
C GLU A 224 -21.90 1.43 11.92
N GLU A 225 -22.14 0.83 13.11
CA GLU A 225 -22.14 1.54 14.38
C GLU A 225 -20.74 2.00 14.77
N GLN A 226 -19.76 1.11 14.67
CA GLN A 226 -18.35 1.36 14.93
C GLN A 226 -17.78 2.42 14.01
N PHE A 227 -18.08 2.30 12.71
CA PHE A 227 -17.66 3.25 11.68
C PHE A 227 -18.26 4.64 11.94
N GLN A 228 -19.55 4.72 12.22
CA GLN A 228 -20.20 6.00 12.50
C GLN A 228 -19.62 6.67 13.75
N ALA A 229 -19.28 5.90 14.79
CA ALA A 229 -18.62 6.44 15.98
C ALA A 229 -17.26 7.06 15.67
N ALA A 230 -16.44 6.39 14.82
CA ALA A 230 -15.16 6.94 14.38
C ALA A 230 -15.32 8.22 13.53
N VAL A 231 -16.29 8.22 12.62
CA VAL A 231 -16.64 9.40 11.78
C VAL A 231 -17.11 10.57 12.66
N ASP A 232 -17.95 10.31 13.66
CA ASP A 232 -18.46 11.36 14.55
C ASP A 232 -17.32 11.97 15.39
N LEU A 233 -16.39 11.16 15.90
CA LEU A 233 -15.20 11.63 16.60
C LEU A 233 -14.34 12.55 15.72
N LEU A 234 -14.13 12.20 14.44
CA LEU A 234 -13.39 13.04 13.49
C LEU A 234 -14.15 14.32 13.11
N LYS A 235 -15.48 14.29 13.05
CA LYS A 235 -16.30 15.50 12.88
C LYS A 235 -16.21 16.43 14.09
N GLU A 236 -16.07 15.88 15.30
CA GLU A 236 -15.81 16.65 16.52
C GLU A 236 -14.38 17.24 16.54
N GLN A 237 -13.39 16.50 16.03
CA GLN A 237 -12.00 16.97 15.89
C GLN A 237 -11.87 18.10 14.86
N ARG A 238 -12.65 18.04 13.75
CA ARG A 238 -12.53 18.91 12.57
C ARG A 238 -12.40 20.42 12.88
N PRO A 239 -13.15 21.03 13.81
CA PRO A 239 -13.02 22.46 14.13
C PRO A 239 -11.66 22.86 14.72
N HIS A 240 -10.87 21.90 15.16
CA HIS A 240 -9.58 22.11 15.82
C HIS A 240 -8.39 21.91 14.89
N ILE A 241 -8.64 21.30 13.71
CA ILE A 241 -7.61 21.04 12.71
C ILE A 241 -7.17 22.35 12.04
N SER A 242 -5.84 22.56 12.02
CA SER A 242 -5.16 23.61 11.26
C SER A 242 -4.88 23.19 9.82
N GLU A 243 -4.37 21.95 9.66
CA GLU A 243 -3.97 21.39 8.36
C GLU A 243 -4.28 19.90 8.30
N TYR A 244 -4.88 19.46 7.19
CA TYR A 244 -4.85 18.09 6.75
C TYR A 244 -3.70 17.93 5.78
N TRP A 245 -2.70 17.12 6.12
CA TRP A 245 -1.49 16.96 5.34
C TRP A 245 -1.41 15.58 4.66
N SER A 246 -0.98 15.56 3.42
CA SER A 246 -0.54 14.37 2.68
C SER A 246 0.86 14.56 2.09
N ASP A 247 1.34 15.80 2.11
CA ASP A 247 2.70 16.19 1.73
C ASP A 247 3.49 16.46 3.03
N TYR A 248 4.53 15.66 3.27
CA TYR A 248 5.35 15.72 4.50
C TYR A 248 6.02 17.09 4.70
N LEU A 249 6.33 17.82 3.61
CA LEU A 249 6.90 19.16 3.69
C LEU A 249 5.91 20.19 4.29
N LYS A 250 4.62 19.99 4.09
CA LYS A 250 3.60 20.84 4.72
C LYS A 250 3.56 20.61 6.23
N GLU A 251 3.65 19.34 6.66
CA GLU A 251 3.68 19.03 8.09
C GLU A 251 4.92 19.60 8.76
N ILE A 252 6.11 19.45 8.14
CA ILE A 252 7.34 20.07 8.62
C ILE A 252 7.14 21.59 8.78
N SER A 253 6.69 22.27 7.73
CA SER A 253 6.50 23.73 7.75
C SER A 253 5.49 24.19 8.80
N ALA A 254 4.42 23.43 9.04
CA ALA A 254 3.41 23.76 10.05
C ALA A 254 3.98 23.75 11.48
N PHE A 255 4.91 22.82 11.76
CA PHE A 255 5.57 22.76 13.07
C PHE A 255 6.73 23.74 13.21
N GLU A 256 7.52 23.99 12.16
CA GLU A 256 8.58 25.01 12.18
C GLU A 256 8.04 26.41 12.46
N THR A 257 6.91 26.76 11.84
CA THR A 257 6.29 28.08 12.00
C THR A 257 5.46 28.18 13.29
N THR A 258 5.28 27.08 14.03
CA THR A 258 4.37 26.97 15.19
C THR A 258 2.90 27.27 14.87
N ASP A 259 2.52 27.15 13.59
CA ASP A 259 1.13 27.20 13.16
C ASP A 259 0.37 25.94 13.65
N SER A 260 1.13 24.85 13.85
CA SER A 260 0.65 23.61 14.49
C SER A 260 1.53 23.22 15.67
N VAL A 261 0.99 22.50 16.64
CA VAL A 261 1.71 22.13 17.87
C VAL A 261 1.50 20.67 18.27
N VAL A 262 0.54 19.98 17.71
CA VAL A 262 0.26 18.57 17.96
C VAL A 262 -0.43 17.95 16.76
N GLY A 263 -0.16 16.68 16.46
CA GLY A 263 -0.80 16.00 15.34
C GLY A 263 -0.19 14.64 15.02
N THR A 264 -0.66 14.03 13.94
CA THR A 264 -0.07 12.78 13.42
C THR A 264 1.17 13.08 12.60
N THR A 265 2.14 12.17 12.62
CA THR A 265 3.40 12.34 11.87
C THR A 265 4.04 11.00 11.52
N TRP A 266 5.06 11.06 10.67
CA TRP A 266 6.00 9.98 10.42
C TRP A 266 7.36 10.27 11.06
N GLN A 267 8.12 9.23 11.39
CA GLN A 267 9.42 9.37 12.02
C GLN A 267 10.38 10.27 11.20
N VAL A 268 10.36 10.17 9.88
CA VAL A 268 11.18 11.01 9.00
C VAL A 268 10.90 12.51 9.19
N ILE A 269 9.65 12.89 9.41
CA ILE A 269 9.27 14.29 9.66
C ILE A 269 9.91 14.80 10.95
N GLN A 270 9.83 13.99 12.03
CA GLN A 270 10.50 14.31 13.30
C GLN A 270 12.02 14.45 13.11
N ASN A 271 12.63 13.53 12.35
CA ASN A 271 14.08 13.57 12.13
C ASN A 271 14.52 14.88 11.41
N VAL A 272 13.72 15.33 10.43
CA VAL A 272 13.96 16.63 9.77
C VAL A 272 13.81 17.79 10.75
N LEU A 273 12.71 17.84 11.50
CA LEU A 273 12.45 18.89 12.52
C LEU A 273 13.54 18.93 13.59
N GLU A 274 14.02 17.78 14.05
CA GLU A 274 15.13 17.68 15.00
C GLU A 274 16.44 18.20 14.40
N SER A 275 16.74 17.87 13.15
CA SER A 275 17.94 18.35 12.46
C SER A 275 17.98 19.88 12.33
N GLU A 276 16.79 20.50 12.27
CA GLU A 276 16.61 21.95 12.22
C GLU A 276 16.45 22.58 13.61
N SER A 277 16.58 21.77 14.67
CA SER A 277 16.47 22.19 16.07
C SER A 277 15.09 22.73 16.45
N ALA A 278 14.03 22.27 15.79
CA ALA A 278 12.67 22.54 16.18
C ALA A 278 12.37 21.89 17.55
N PRO A 279 11.63 22.55 18.45
CA PRO A 279 11.31 22.00 19.77
C PRO A 279 10.18 20.95 19.66
N THR A 280 10.43 19.86 18.97
CA THR A 280 9.45 18.80 18.73
C THR A 280 9.93 17.46 19.29
N ALA A 281 8.98 16.57 19.55
CA ALA A 281 9.22 15.18 19.88
C ALA A 281 8.05 14.32 19.40
N VAL A 282 8.30 13.04 19.26
CA VAL A 282 7.27 12.03 18.93
C VAL A 282 7.08 11.06 20.07
N VAL A 283 5.92 10.45 20.08
CA VAL A 283 5.59 9.34 20.98
C VAL A 283 4.71 8.34 20.24
N LEU A 284 4.90 7.06 20.53
CA LEU A 284 3.90 6.02 20.26
C LEU A 284 2.92 6.03 21.44
N PRO A 285 1.66 6.41 21.21
CA PRO A 285 0.68 6.49 22.30
C PRO A 285 0.34 5.13 22.91
N GLU A 286 -0.17 5.13 24.15
CA GLU A 286 -0.51 3.92 24.91
C GLU A 286 -1.62 3.08 24.29
N GLU A 287 -2.44 3.68 23.42
CA GLU A 287 -3.47 2.99 22.63
C GLU A 287 -2.88 2.22 21.44
N GLY A 288 -1.58 2.40 21.15
CA GLY A 288 -0.96 1.99 19.90
C GLY A 288 -1.19 3.03 18.79
N ALA A 289 -0.84 2.67 17.58
CA ALA A 289 -0.97 3.54 16.42
C ALA A 289 -1.35 2.75 15.16
N THR A 290 -1.85 3.42 14.15
CA THR A 290 -1.84 2.88 12.79
C THR A 290 -0.45 3.01 12.17
N GLY A 291 -0.20 2.32 11.07
CA GLY A 291 1.07 2.39 10.36
C GLY A 291 0.99 1.77 8.99
N TRP A 292 2.08 1.78 8.26
CA TRP A 292 2.14 1.21 6.93
C TRP A 292 3.21 0.14 6.81
N SER A 293 2.98 -0.81 5.92
CA SER A 293 3.98 -1.69 5.34
C SER A 293 3.67 -1.80 3.86
N ASP A 294 4.41 -1.05 3.04
CA ASP A 294 4.18 -1.01 1.62
C ASP A 294 4.64 -2.31 0.95
N THR A 295 3.94 -2.70 -0.09
CA THR A 295 4.16 -3.97 -0.78
C THR A 295 4.45 -3.75 -2.25
N TRP A 296 5.55 -4.32 -2.74
CA TRP A 296 5.87 -4.42 -4.16
C TRP A 296 5.04 -5.54 -4.78
N MET A 297 4.20 -5.20 -5.75
CA MET A 297 3.27 -6.11 -6.40
C MET A 297 3.52 -6.12 -7.92
N ILE A 298 3.23 -7.26 -8.56
CA ILE A 298 3.36 -7.42 -10.03
C ILE A 298 1.98 -7.27 -10.65
N ALA A 299 1.87 -6.47 -11.72
CA ALA A 299 0.63 -6.32 -12.46
C ALA A 299 0.16 -7.66 -13.06
N SER A 300 -1.15 -7.90 -13.06
CA SER A 300 -1.73 -9.15 -13.60
C SER A 300 -1.47 -9.33 -15.10
N GLU A 301 -1.30 -8.21 -15.84
CA GLU A 301 -0.99 -8.17 -17.27
C GLU A 301 0.40 -7.56 -17.53
N ALA A 302 1.37 -7.81 -16.60
CA ALA A 302 2.73 -7.32 -16.75
C ALA A 302 3.34 -7.75 -18.10
N LYS A 303 3.93 -6.79 -18.81
CA LYS A 303 4.59 -7.03 -20.09
C LYS A 303 6.00 -7.58 -19.91
N SER A 304 6.58 -7.31 -18.73
CA SER A 304 7.94 -7.66 -18.35
C SER A 304 7.97 -8.42 -17.01
N PRO A 305 7.28 -9.59 -16.90
CA PRO A 305 7.15 -10.30 -15.65
C PRO A 305 8.50 -10.80 -15.09
N ASN A 306 9.48 -11.17 -15.92
CA ASN A 306 10.77 -11.63 -15.42
C ASN A 306 11.59 -10.47 -14.84
N CYS A 307 11.61 -9.30 -15.50
CA CYS A 307 12.20 -8.09 -14.95
C CYS A 307 11.46 -7.62 -13.68
N ALA A 308 10.13 -7.81 -13.61
CA ALA A 308 9.36 -7.49 -12.41
C ALA A 308 9.78 -8.37 -11.21
N TYR A 309 9.89 -9.68 -11.38
CA TYR A 309 10.41 -10.57 -10.33
C TYR A 309 11.84 -10.22 -9.92
N ALA A 310 12.71 -9.92 -10.91
CA ALA A 310 14.07 -9.49 -10.61
C ALA A 310 14.11 -8.18 -9.82
N TRP A 311 13.19 -7.24 -10.12
CA TRP A 311 13.05 -6.00 -9.34
C TRP A 311 12.62 -6.27 -7.90
N LEU A 312 11.64 -7.16 -7.69
CA LEU A 312 11.20 -7.51 -6.34
C LEU A 312 12.33 -8.14 -5.52
N ASP A 313 13.16 -8.99 -6.13
CA ASP A 313 14.33 -9.57 -5.46
C ASP A 313 15.42 -8.53 -5.16
N TRP A 314 15.68 -7.64 -6.12
CA TRP A 314 16.66 -6.57 -6.00
C TRP A 314 16.33 -5.60 -4.87
N ILE A 315 15.10 -5.07 -4.87
CA ILE A 315 14.67 -4.06 -3.89
C ILE A 315 14.51 -4.64 -2.47
N ALA A 316 14.30 -5.95 -2.36
CA ALA A 316 14.25 -6.67 -1.08
C ALA A 316 15.62 -7.16 -0.61
N SER A 317 16.68 -7.06 -1.44
CA SER A 317 18.02 -7.44 -1.04
C SER A 317 18.53 -6.52 0.08
N PRO A 318 19.35 -7.03 1.03
CA PRO A 318 19.71 -6.26 2.24
C PRO A 318 20.31 -4.88 1.95
N GLU A 319 21.25 -4.79 1.01
CA GLU A 319 21.94 -3.54 0.67
C GLU A 319 20.99 -2.53 0.02
N THR A 320 20.21 -2.98 -0.96
CA THR A 320 19.26 -2.10 -1.66
C THR A 320 18.11 -1.67 -0.76
N ASN A 321 17.55 -2.62 0.01
CA ASN A 321 16.48 -2.32 0.96
C ASN A 321 16.93 -1.34 2.05
N ALA A 322 18.18 -1.47 2.55
CA ALA A 322 18.76 -0.52 3.47
C ALA A 322 18.86 0.89 2.85
N ALA A 323 19.37 1.00 1.62
CA ALA A 323 19.52 2.28 0.94
C ALA A 323 18.16 2.96 0.68
N ALA A 324 17.20 2.22 0.13
CA ALA A 324 15.88 2.75 -0.21
C ALA A 324 15.09 3.19 1.03
N THR A 325 15.05 2.34 2.06
CA THR A 325 14.30 2.65 3.28
C THR A 325 14.98 3.71 4.16
N ALA A 326 16.31 3.83 4.11
CA ALA A 326 17.02 4.94 4.76
C ALA A 326 16.74 6.29 4.08
N TYR A 327 16.70 6.31 2.74
CA TYR A 327 16.41 7.51 1.98
C TYR A 327 14.97 7.99 2.18
N PHE A 328 14.01 7.07 2.16
CA PHE A 328 12.61 7.39 2.43
C PHE A 328 12.38 7.76 3.91
N GLY A 329 13.13 7.14 4.84
CA GLY A 329 13.01 7.40 6.28
C GLY A 329 12.00 6.49 6.97
N GLU A 330 12.17 5.18 6.80
CA GLU A 330 11.37 4.12 7.41
C GLU A 330 12.21 2.92 7.84
N ALA A 331 11.63 2.00 8.59
CA ALA A 331 12.27 0.74 8.94
C ALA A 331 12.36 -0.18 7.71
N PRO A 332 13.50 -0.86 7.47
CA PRO A 332 13.64 -1.83 6.39
C PRO A 332 12.80 -3.08 6.65
N SER A 333 12.33 -3.72 5.59
CA SER A 333 11.68 -5.03 5.69
C SER A 333 12.67 -6.19 5.75
N SER A 334 13.87 -6.03 5.22
CA SER A 334 14.93 -7.03 5.24
C SER A 334 15.67 -7.06 6.59
N GLN A 335 15.79 -8.25 7.20
CA GLN A 335 16.42 -8.43 8.51
C GLN A 335 17.91 -8.02 8.50
N ASP A 336 18.61 -8.31 7.40
CA ASP A 336 20.05 -8.04 7.27
C ASP A 336 20.33 -6.61 6.74
N ALA A 337 19.31 -5.81 6.45
CA ALA A 337 19.49 -4.43 5.98
C ALA A 337 20.21 -3.54 7.00
N CYS A 338 20.05 -3.83 8.29
CA CYS A 338 20.71 -3.09 9.37
C CYS A 338 22.23 -3.31 9.43
N ASP A 339 22.78 -4.25 8.67
CA ASP A 339 24.23 -4.37 8.47
C ASP A 339 24.78 -3.30 7.50
N TYR A 340 23.91 -2.63 6.75
CA TYR A 340 24.24 -1.62 5.73
C TYR A 340 23.80 -0.19 6.08
N ARG A 341 23.06 0.01 7.20
CA ARG A 341 22.64 1.33 7.69
C ARG A 341 22.73 1.42 9.22
N GLU A 342 23.03 2.63 9.73
CA GLU A 342 23.33 2.85 11.15
C GLU A 342 22.12 3.29 12.00
N ASP A 343 21.02 3.69 11.36
CA ASP A 343 19.85 4.33 11.99
C ASP A 343 18.66 3.39 12.26
N CYS A 344 18.83 2.09 12.11
CA CYS A 344 17.80 1.08 12.34
C CYS A 344 17.13 1.18 13.71
N GLU A 345 17.91 1.49 14.77
CA GLU A 345 17.37 1.63 16.13
C GLU A 345 16.36 2.78 16.24
N ALA A 346 16.61 3.89 15.50
CA ALA A 346 15.71 5.05 15.49
C ALA A 346 14.34 4.75 14.85
N TYR A 347 14.28 3.74 13.98
CA TYR A 347 13.07 3.27 13.33
C TYR A 347 12.50 1.99 13.94
N HIS A 348 13.03 1.50 15.07
CA HIS A 348 12.62 0.26 15.70
C HIS A 348 12.66 -0.95 14.76
N ALA A 349 13.64 -1.00 13.84
CA ALA A 349 13.74 -2.08 12.87
C ALA A 349 13.92 -3.45 13.55
N GLY A 350 13.01 -4.39 13.26
CA GLY A 350 13.03 -5.74 13.84
C GLY A 350 12.56 -5.83 15.30
N ASP A 351 12.08 -4.74 15.89
CA ASP A 351 11.47 -4.76 17.21
C ASP A 351 10.02 -5.25 17.13
N GLU A 352 9.81 -6.56 17.35
CA GLU A 352 8.49 -7.17 17.28
C GLU A 352 7.54 -6.65 18.39
N GLU A 353 8.05 -6.23 19.56
CA GLU A 353 7.22 -5.67 20.62
C GLU A 353 6.66 -4.30 20.19
N TYR A 354 7.50 -3.47 19.59
CA TYR A 354 7.08 -2.21 18.98
C TYR A 354 6.10 -2.45 17.83
N ALA A 355 6.45 -3.32 16.88
CA ALA A 355 5.63 -3.65 15.71
C ALA A 355 4.25 -4.19 16.09
N SER A 356 4.13 -4.92 17.22
CA SER A 356 2.85 -5.46 17.70
C SER A 356 1.86 -4.41 18.21
N GLN A 357 2.32 -3.17 18.43
CA GLN A 357 1.47 -2.03 18.82
C GLN A 357 0.97 -1.24 17.61
N ILE A 358 1.38 -1.66 16.40
CA ILE A 358 1.04 -0.97 15.15
C ILE A 358 -0.05 -1.75 14.41
N TRP A 359 -1.13 -1.06 14.10
CA TRP A 359 -2.18 -1.53 13.22
C TRP A 359 -1.81 -1.15 11.78
N TYR A 360 -1.19 -2.08 11.05
CA TYR A 360 -0.77 -1.83 9.67
C TYR A 360 -1.97 -1.64 8.77
N TRP A 361 -1.92 -0.60 7.93
CA TRP A 361 -2.99 -0.26 7.01
C TRP A 361 -3.42 -1.48 6.20
N THR A 362 -4.73 -1.72 6.23
CA THR A 362 -5.38 -2.79 5.50
C THR A 362 -6.62 -2.20 4.87
N THR A 363 -6.87 -2.48 3.59
CA THR A 363 -8.05 -1.96 2.90
C THR A 363 -9.33 -2.45 3.58
N PRO A 364 -10.21 -1.57 4.10
CA PRO A 364 -11.53 -1.97 4.56
C PRO A 364 -12.38 -2.54 3.42
N ILE A 365 -12.91 -3.73 3.61
CA ILE A 365 -13.77 -4.43 2.64
C ILE A 365 -15.04 -4.93 3.33
N ALA A 366 -16.10 -5.18 2.55
CA ALA A 366 -17.40 -5.59 3.08
C ALA A 366 -17.35 -6.96 3.77
N GLU A 367 -16.53 -7.88 3.27
CA GLU A 367 -16.13 -9.12 3.94
C GLU A 367 -15.07 -8.80 4.98
N CYS A 368 -15.48 -8.61 6.23
CA CYS A 368 -14.61 -8.11 7.29
C CYS A 368 -13.22 -8.77 7.28
N VAL A 369 -12.16 -7.94 7.20
CA VAL A 369 -10.76 -8.41 7.14
C VAL A 369 -10.30 -9.16 8.39
N ASP A 370 -11.05 -9.10 9.49
CA ASP A 370 -10.86 -9.86 10.72
C ASP A 370 -11.54 -11.24 10.68
N GLY A 371 -12.21 -11.58 9.58
CA GLY A 371 -12.85 -12.87 9.35
C GLY A 371 -14.24 -13.03 10.00
N ARG A 372 -14.83 -11.98 10.57
CA ARG A 372 -16.23 -12.01 11.02
C ARG A 372 -17.17 -12.22 9.83
N THR A 373 -18.18 -13.08 10.00
CA THR A 373 -19.14 -13.44 8.94
C THR A 373 -20.59 -13.17 9.33
N ASP A 374 -20.83 -12.72 10.54
CA ASP A 374 -22.15 -12.42 11.11
C ASP A 374 -22.53 -10.95 10.99
N VAL A 375 -21.61 -10.12 10.54
CA VAL A 375 -21.76 -8.69 10.25
C VAL A 375 -21.19 -8.37 8.87
N GLU A 376 -21.60 -7.27 8.29
CA GLU A 376 -21.00 -6.66 7.09
C GLU A 376 -20.17 -5.45 7.55
N CYS A 377 -18.92 -5.39 7.11
CA CYS A 377 -18.05 -4.27 7.39
C CYS A 377 -18.23 -3.15 6.38
N VAL A 378 -17.91 -1.93 6.78
CA VAL A 378 -18.01 -0.77 5.92
C VAL A 378 -16.82 -0.72 4.98
N ASP A 379 -17.06 -0.81 3.68
CA ASP A 379 -16.02 -0.85 2.65
C ASP A 379 -15.33 0.53 2.43
N TYR A 380 -14.17 0.50 1.76
CA TYR A 380 -13.35 1.69 1.54
C TYR A 380 -14.05 2.80 0.75
N SER A 381 -15.04 2.47 -0.09
CA SER A 381 -15.80 3.49 -0.84
C SER A 381 -16.61 4.37 0.11
N LYS A 382 -17.17 3.79 1.16
CA LYS A 382 -17.86 4.52 2.23
C LYS A 382 -16.91 5.34 3.09
N TRP A 383 -15.71 4.83 3.35
CA TRP A 383 -14.66 5.60 4.02
C TRP A 383 -14.30 6.86 3.23
N THR A 384 -14.16 6.75 1.91
CA THR A 384 -13.88 7.88 1.01
C THR A 384 -15.02 8.91 1.01
N GLU A 385 -16.29 8.45 0.98
CA GLU A 385 -17.45 9.31 1.08
C GLU A 385 -17.46 10.08 2.41
N ALA A 386 -17.30 9.36 3.53
CA ALA A 386 -17.29 9.95 4.87
C ALA A 386 -16.11 10.90 5.08
N TRP A 387 -14.92 10.56 4.55
CA TRP A 387 -13.76 11.45 4.61
C TRP A 387 -14.02 12.80 3.94
N SER A 388 -14.68 12.76 2.79
CA SER A 388 -15.10 13.99 2.10
C SER A 388 -16.07 14.82 2.93
N GLU A 389 -16.99 14.20 3.67
CA GLU A 389 -17.89 14.86 4.60
C GLU A 389 -17.21 15.43 5.84
N ILE A 390 -16.21 14.70 6.40
CA ILE A 390 -15.42 15.14 7.55
C ILE A 390 -14.67 16.42 7.22
N LYS A 391 -14.04 16.46 6.07
CA LYS A 391 -13.26 17.66 5.67
C LYS A 391 -14.12 18.86 5.30
N GLY A 392 -15.31 18.68 4.75
CA GLY A 392 -16.29 19.72 4.40
C GLY A 392 -16.18 20.25 2.99
#